data_6873e2dc41fe0c0651fe74db3bf5b0c3
#
_entry.id   6873e2dc41fe0c0651fe74db3bf5b0c3
#
_cell.length_a   1.000
_cell.length_b   1.000
_cell.length_c   1.000
_cell.angle_alpha   90.00
_cell.angle_beta   90.00
_cell.angle_gamma   90.00
#
_symmetry.space_group_name_H-M   'P 1'
#
loop_
_entity.id
_entity.type
_entity.pdbx_description
1 polymer ?
#
loop_
_entity_poly.entity_id
_entity_poly.type
_entity_poly.pdbx_seq_one_letter_code
_entity_poly.pdbx_strand_id
1 'polypeptide(L)'
;MQYELTVSGVKTKELFDELKEKGFKIIIFSNSGKSRVKPFKDMLEVDCCVNAHKPFKKKFLKVLETYNIEATEAAIIGDQMLTDIKGGNNVLITTILVNPIGTKEKPWTKINRYFENQIIKRLRDNNLFTKGKYYE
;
A
#
# COMPACT_ATOMS: atom_id res chain seq x y z
N MET A 1 -13.87 9.24 0.14
CA MET A 1 -13.04 9.17 -1.06
C MET A 1 -13.97 8.99 -2.24
N GLN A 2 -14.27 10.08 -2.89
CA GLN A 2 -14.97 10.03 -4.17
C GLN A 2 -13.86 9.76 -5.19
N TYR A 3 -13.95 8.63 -5.85
CA TYR A 3 -12.93 8.21 -6.79
C TYR A 3 -13.23 8.82 -8.14
N GLU A 4 -12.30 9.57 -8.65
CA GLU A 4 -12.21 9.77 -10.09
C GLU A 4 -11.78 8.42 -10.70
N LEU A 5 -12.76 7.54 -10.80
CA LEU A 5 -12.62 6.16 -11.28
C LEU A 5 -12.49 6.06 -12.80
N THR A 6 -12.34 7.19 -13.51
CA THR A 6 -12.57 7.16 -14.94
C THR A 6 -11.35 6.75 -15.76
N VAL A 7 -10.20 7.35 -15.57
CA VAL A 7 -9.01 7.02 -16.39
C VAL A 7 -7.95 6.26 -15.61
N SER A 8 -7.73 6.62 -14.35
CA SER A 8 -6.75 5.93 -13.50
C SER A 8 -7.18 4.49 -13.16
N GLY A 9 -8.49 4.22 -13.08
CA GLY A 9 -9.02 2.89 -12.80
C GLY A 9 -8.78 1.89 -13.93
N VAL A 10 -8.90 2.31 -15.18
CA VAL A 10 -8.63 1.45 -16.35
C VAL A 10 -7.16 1.05 -16.41
N LYS A 11 -6.25 2.01 -16.26
CA LYS A 11 -4.80 1.74 -16.22
C LYS A 11 -4.39 0.83 -15.06
N THR A 12 -5.00 1.01 -13.91
CA THR A 12 -4.76 0.14 -12.75
C THR A 12 -5.23 -1.27 -13.01
N LYS A 13 -6.40 -1.43 -13.64
CA LYS A 13 -6.93 -2.74 -14.01
C LYS A 13 -6.02 -3.45 -15.01
N GLU A 14 -5.55 -2.74 -16.04
CA GLU A 14 -4.60 -3.27 -17.04
C GLU A 14 -3.29 -3.72 -16.38
N LEU A 15 -2.72 -2.91 -15.49
CA LEU A 15 -1.52 -3.26 -14.74
C LEU A 15 -1.75 -4.51 -13.87
N PHE A 16 -2.89 -4.60 -13.19
CA PHE A 16 -3.20 -5.76 -12.34
C PHE A 16 -3.38 -7.02 -13.17
N ASP A 17 -4.03 -6.92 -14.32
CA ASP A 17 -4.19 -8.05 -15.23
C ASP A 17 -2.84 -8.53 -15.78
N GLU A 18 -1.94 -7.62 -16.13
CA GLU A 18 -0.57 -7.95 -16.55
C GLU A 18 0.22 -8.65 -15.43
N LEU A 19 0.13 -8.15 -14.21
CA LEU A 19 0.80 -8.78 -13.06
C LEU A 19 0.24 -10.18 -12.77
N LYS A 20 -1.06 -10.39 -12.89
CA LYS A 20 -1.68 -11.70 -12.74
C LYS A 20 -1.20 -12.69 -13.82
N GLU A 21 -1.08 -12.24 -15.07
CA GLU A 21 -0.53 -13.05 -16.17
C GLU A 21 0.92 -13.47 -15.89
N LYS A 22 1.69 -12.63 -15.20
CA LYS A 22 3.05 -12.94 -14.75
C LYS A 22 3.10 -13.84 -13.50
N GLY A 23 1.96 -14.26 -12.97
CA GLY A 23 1.86 -15.17 -11.82
C GLY A 23 1.78 -14.47 -10.46
N PHE A 24 1.67 -13.15 -10.39
CA PHE A 24 1.50 -12.45 -9.13
C PHE A 24 0.09 -12.59 -8.56
N LYS A 25 -0.02 -12.88 -7.29
CA LYS A 25 -1.26 -12.75 -6.53
C LYS A 25 -1.38 -11.34 -5.98
N ILE A 26 -2.46 -10.66 -6.29
CA ILE A 26 -2.70 -9.28 -5.85
C ILE A 26 -3.80 -9.25 -4.79
N ILE A 27 -3.56 -8.51 -3.70
CA ILE A 27 -4.48 -8.39 -2.58
C ILE A 27 -4.58 -6.93 -2.18
N ILE A 28 -5.79 -6.40 -2.09
CA ILE A 28 -6.01 -5.08 -1.49
C ILE A 28 -5.90 -5.21 0.03
N PHE A 29 -4.92 -4.54 0.62
CA PHE A 29 -4.64 -4.58 2.06
C PHE A 29 -4.91 -3.21 2.69
N SER A 30 -6.05 -3.06 3.37
CA SER A 30 -6.57 -1.75 3.77
C SER A 30 -7.00 -1.70 5.24
N ASN A 31 -6.75 -0.57 5.89
CA ASN A 31 -7.33 -0.26 7.20
C ASN A 31 -8.83 0.10 7.12
N SER A 32 -9.35 0.32 5.92
CA SER A 32 -10.76 0.60 5.69
C SER A 32 -11.63 -0.65 5.81
N GLY A 33 -12.92 -0.45 6.09
CA GLY A 33 -13.90 -1.53 6.18
C GLY A 33 -14.36 -2.05 4.81
N LYS A 34 -15.13 -3.13 4.85
CA LYS A 34 -15.58 -3.87 3.67
C LYS A 34 -16.35 -3.01 2.66
N SER A 35 -17.27 -2.18 3.11
CA SER A 35 -18.10 -1.35 2.24
C SER A 35 -17.28 -0.40 1.37
N ARG A 36 -16.16 0.08 1.89
CA ARG A 36 -15.27 1.02 1.20
C ARG A 36 -14.33 0.31 0.22
N VAL A 37 -13.92 -0.90 0.52
CA VAL A 37 -12.97 -1.68 -0.30
C VAL A 37 -13.69 -2.49 -1.40
N LYS A 38 -14.93 -2.91 -1.16
CA LYS A 38 -15.70 -3.77 -2.07
C LYS A 38 -15.75 -3.28 -3.53
N PRO A 39 -16.02 -2.00 -3.84
CA PRO A 39 -16.06 -1.54 -5.23
C PRO A 39 -14.74 -1.77 -5.97
N PHE A 40 -13.61 -1.60 -5.29
CA PHE A 40 -12.28 -1.84 -5.89
C PHE A 40 -11.98 -3.30 -6.05
N LYS A 41 -12.32 -4.11 -5.05
CA LYS A 41 -12.20 -5.56 -5.13
C LYS A 41 -12.93 -6.11 -6.34
N ASP A 42 -14.17 -5.68 -6.54
CA ASP A 42 -15.01 -6.15 -7.64
C ASP A 42 -14.51 -5.64 -9.00
N MET A 43 -14.13 -4.36 -9.09
CA MET A 43 -13.61 -3.76 -10.32
C MET A 43 -12.26 -4.36 -10.74
N LEU A 44 -11.37 -4.57 -9.80
CA LEU A 44 -10.01 -5.07 -10.05
C LEU A 44 -9.92 -6.59 -10.05
N GLU A 45 -10.99 -7.27 -9.66
CA GLU A 45 -11.08 -8.74 -9.58
C GLU A 45 -9.94 -9.34 -8.74
N VAL A 46 -9.75 -8.76 -7.55
CA VAL A 46 -8.69 -9.18 -6.60
C VAL A 46 -9.28 -9.51 -5.24
N ASP A 47 -8.52 -10.23 -4.43
CA ASP A 47 -8.87 -10.46 -3.04
C ASP A 47 -8.61 -9.21 -2.19
N CYS A 48 -9.18 -9.15 -1.01
CA CYS A 48 -8.93 -8.06 -0.08
C CYS A 48 -8.80 -8.52 1.37
N CYS A 49 -7.98 -7.81 2.12
CA CYS A 49 -7.93 -7.86 3.57
C CYS A 49 -8.33 -6.48 4.10
N VAL A 50 -9.52 -6.42 4.68
CA VAL A 50 -10.08 -5.19 5.27
C VAL A 50 -9.80 -5.13 6.76
N ASN A 51 -9.92 -3.92 7.35
CA ASN A 51 -9.61 -3.69 8.76
C ASN A 51 -8.24 -4.29 9.12
N ALA A 52 -7.25 -4.02 8.29
CA ALA A 52 -5.92 -4.62 8.40
C ALA A 52 -5.17 -4.20 9.67
N HIS A 53 -5.55 -3.05 10.26
CA HIS A 53 -4.92 -2.48 11.44
C HIS A 53 -3.41 -2.27 11.28
N LYS A 54 -2.98 -1.84 10.08
CA LYS A 54 -1.59 -1.48 9.85
C LYS A 54 -1.13 -0.38 10.82
N PRO A 55 0.05 -0.45 11.39
CA PRO A 55 1.20 -1.31 11.04
C PRO A 55 1.31 -2.61 11.86
N PHE A 56 0.27 -3.07 12.53
CA PHE A 56 0.34 -4.27 13.36
C PHE A 56 0.49 -5.55 12.53
N LYS A 57 1.30 -6.48 13.02
CA LYS A 57 1.71 -7.70 12.31
C LYS A 57 0.59 -8.70 12.02
N LYS A 58 -0.43 -8.75 12.87
CA LYS A 58 -1.42 -9.85 12.91
C LYS A 58 -2.06 -10.16 11.55
N LYS A 59 -2.54 -9.14 10.86
CA LYS A 59 -3.21 -9.31 9.56
C LYS A 59 -2.23 -9.57 8.43
N PHE A 60 -1.02 -9.00 8.49
CA PHE A 60 0.05 -9.32 7.54
C PHE A 60 0.39 -10.80 7.59
N LEU A 61 0.67 -11.33 8.79
CA LEU A 61 1.00 -12.74 8.98
C LEU A 61 -0.15 -13.65 8.56
N LYS A 62 -1.40 -13.27 8.85
CA LYS A 62 -2.57 -14.02 8.43
C LYS A 62 -2.70 -14.11 6.91
N VAL A 63 -2.39 -13.04 6.18
CA VAL A 63 -2.42 -13.04 4.71
C VAL A 63 -1.33 -13.96 4.17
N LEU A 64 -0.09 -13.86 4.66
CA LEU A 64 1.00 -14.74 4.25
C LEU A 64 0.65 -16.22 4.47
N GLU A 65 0.09 -16.56 5.64
CA GLU A 65 -0.36 -17.90 5.97
C GLU A 65 -1.50 -18.37 5.05
N THR A 66 -2.53 -17.54 4.86
CA THR A 66 -3.71 -17.88 4.05
C THR A 66 -3.34 -18.25 2.61
N TYR A 67 -2.36 -17.56 2.03
CA TYR A 67 -1.92 -17.80 0.65
C TYR A 67 -0.65 -18.65 0.56
N ASN A 68 -0.16 -19.15 1.71
CA ASN A 68 1.06 -19.95 1.79
C ASN A 68 2.26 -19.30 1.08
N ILE A 69 2.51 -18.03 1.43
CA ILE A 69 3.56 -17.20 0.83
C ILE A 69 4.61 -16.88 1.89
N GLU A 70 5.87 -17.05 1.54
CA GLU A 70 6.99 -16.61 2.37
C GLU A 70 7.14 -15.08 2.33
N ALA A 71 7.66 -14.50 3.41
CA ALA A 71 7.88 -13.05 3.48
C ALA A 71 8.79 -12.53 2.34
N THR A 72 9.74 -13.32 1.92
CA THR A 72 10.65 -13.01 0.80
C THR A 72 9.98 -12.96 -0.56
N GLU A 73 8.80 -13.57 -0.69
CA GLU A 73 8.01 -13.61 -1.92
C GLU A 73 6.92 -12.53 -1.96
N ALA A 74 6.78 -11.76 -0.87
CA ALA A 74 5.72 -10.76 -0.72
C ALA A 74 6.26 -9.33 -0.77
N ALA A 75 5.46 -8.44 -1.34
CA ALA A 75 5.71 -7.01 -1.30
C ALA A 75 4.44 -6.24 -0.93
N ILE A 76 4.60 -5.12 -0.23
CA ILE A 76 3.55 -4.14 -0.04
C ILE A 76 3.89 -2.85 -0.78
N ILE A 77 2.93 -2.33 -1.51
CA ILE A 77 3.01 -1.04 -2.17
C ILE A 77 2.03 -0.10 -1.46
N GLY A 78 2.53 1.01 -0.95
CA GLY A 78 1.69 1.95 -0.23
C GLY A 78 2.29 3.34 -0.14
N ASP A 79 1.46 4.30 0.18
CA ASP A 79 1.83 5.71 0.25
C ASP A 79 2.02 6.21 1.68
N GLN A 80 1.71 5.39 2.68
CA GLN A 80 1.82 5.74 4.09
C GLN A 80 2.99 5.04 4.78
N MET A 81 4.02 5.84 5.13
CA MET A 81 5.23 5.32 5.76
C MET A 81 4.96 4.65 7.12
N LEU A 82 4.10 5.26 7.96
CA LEU A 82 3.83 4.78 9.32
C LEU A 82 2.86 3.60 9.39
N THR A 83 2.17 3.28 8.32
CA THR A 83 1.25 2.15 8.26
C THR A 83 1.71 1.08 7.27
N ASP A 84 1.85 1.41 6.00
CA ASP A 84 2.20 0.47 4.95
C ASP A 84 3.66 0.01 5.07
N ILE A 85 4.59 0.95 5.06
CA ILE A 85 6.02 0.64 5.05
C ILE A 85 6.47 0.07 6.40
N LYS A 86 6.10 0.71 7.50
CA LYS A 86 6.40 0.19 8.84
C LYS A 86 5.79 -1.18 9.08
N GLY A 87 4.54 -1.39 8.65
CA GLY A 87 3.86 -2.68 8.78
C GLY A 87 4.56 -3.78 7.99
N GLY A 88 4.92 -3.51 6.75
CA GLY A 88 5.66 -4.44 5.91
C GLY A 88 7.05 -4.78 6.47
N ASN A 89 7.79 -3.77 6.90
CA ASN A 89 9.10 -3.97 7.53
C ASN A 89 9.01 -4.81 8.82
N ASN A 90 7.94 -4.63 9.60
CA ASN A 90 7.73 -5.41 10.82
C ASN A 90 7.58 -6.92 10.56
N VAL A 91 7.18 -7.32 9.37
CA VAL A 91 7.01 -8.73 8.97
C VAL A 91 8.04 -9.15 7.90
N LEU A 92 9.02 -8.31 7.62
CA LEU A 92 10.15 -8.58 6.74
C LEU A 92 9.76 -8.83 5.26
N ILE A 93 8.65 -8.28 4.80
CA ILE A 93 8.29 -8.27 3.38
C ILE A 93 8.93 -7.08 2.67
N THR A 94 9.06 -7.15 1.36
CA THR A 94 9.53 -6.01 0.54
C THR A 94 8.54 -4.85 0.65
N THR A 95 9.04 -3.64 0.83
CA THR A 95 8.21 -2.44 0.96
C THR A 95 8.51 -1.45 -0.16
N ILE A 96 7.47 -0.96 -0.82
CA ILE A 96 7.56 0.00 -1.92
C ILE A 96 6.74 1.23 -1.56
N LEU A 97 7.42 2.33 -1.30
CA LEU A 97 6.78 3.61 -1.00
C LEU A 97 6.45 4.34 -2.31
N VAL A 98 5.19 4.70 -2.48
CA VAL A 98 4.72 5.48 -3.62
C VAL A 98 4.22 6.86 -3.19
N ASN A 99 4.15 7.78 -4.13
CA ASN A 99 3.55 9.08 -3.85
C ASN A 99 2.04 8.95 -3.62
N PRO A 100 1.46 9.67 -2.65
CA PRO A 100 0.02 9.68 -2.45
C PRO A 100 -0.71 10.25 -3.66
N ILE A 101 -1.81 9.60 -4.03
CA ILE A 101 -2.70 10.03 -5.11
C ILE A 101 -3.89 10.75 -4.49
N GLY A 102 -4.02 12.05 -4.76
CA GLY A 102 -5.16 12.86 -4.31
C GLY A 102 -4.87 13.76 -3.11
N THR A 103 -5.75 14.73 -2.91
CA THR A 103 -5.60 15.83 -1.93
C THR A 103 -6.54 15.72 -0.73
N LYS A 104 -7.54 14.83 -0.77
CA LYS A 104 -8.52 14.66 0.32
C LYS A 104 -8.08 13.55 1.28
N GLU A 105 -7.41 13.96 2.35
CA GLU A 105 -6.97 13.06 3.41
C GLU A 105 -7.85 13.20 4.65
N LYS A 106 -8.02 12.10 5.40
CA LYS A 106 -8.63 12.14 6.73
C LYS A 106 -7.74 12.92 7.70
N PRO A 107 -8.29 13.53 8.78
CA PRO A 107 -7.48 14.26 9.78
C PRO A 107 -6.30 13.44 10.35
N TRP A 108 -6.48 12.15 10.61
CA TRP A 108 -5.43 11.23 11.03
C TRP A 108 -4.30 11.10 10.01
N THR A 109 -4.64 11.04 8.74
CA THR A 109 -3.66 10.96 7.66
C THR A 109 -2.81 12.22 7.61
N LYS A 110 -3.38 13.40 7.87
CA LYS A 110 -2.62 14.65 7.95
C LYS A 110 -1.61 14.67 9.09
N ILE A 111 -1.98 14.16 10.26
CA ILE A 111 -1.06 14.01 11.41
C ILE A 111 0.07 13.05 11.06
N ASN A 112 -0.25 11.88 10.52
CA ASN A 112 0.75 10.92 10.08
C ASN A 112 1.68 11.51 9.02
N ARG A 113 1.17 12.28 8.05
CA ARG A 113 1.98 12.97 7.04
C ARG A 113 2.95 13.97 7.66
N TYR A 114 2.54 14.67 8.71
CA TYR A 114 3.45 15.57 9.42
C TYR A 114 4.65 14.82 9.99
N PHE A 115 4.43 13.72 10.70
CA PHE A 115 5.51 12.89 11.23
C PHE A 115 6.35 12.24 10.14
N GLU A 116 5.73 11.73 9.08
CA GLU A 116 6.42 11.18 7.92
C GLU A 116 7.34 12.20 7.26
N ASN A 117 6.87 13.44 7.08
CA ASN A 117 7.67 14.51 6.52
C ASN A 117 8.90 14.84 7.39
N GLN A 118 8.77 14.76 8.72
CA GLN A 118 9.92 14.93 9.62
C GLN A 118 10.95 13.81 9.46
N ILE A 119 10.48 12.57 9.31
CA ILE A 119 11.35 11.41 9.07
C ILE A 119 12.05 11.54 7.72
N ILE A 120 11.32 11.86 6.66
CA ILE A 120 11.88 12.07 5.31
C ILE A 120 12.92 13.18 5.31
N LYS A 121 12.65 14.28 6.01
CA LYS A 121 13.61 15.38 6.16
C LYS A 121 14.91 14.89 6.80
N ARG A 122 14.83 14.16 7.91
CA ARG A 122 16.01 13.59 8.58
C ARG A 122 16.79 12.63 7.68
N LEU A 123 16.10 11.78 6.94
CA LEU A 123 16.72 10.85 6.00
C LEU A 123 17.44 11.60 4.87
N ARG A 124 16.84 12.67 4.37
CA ARG A 124 17.43 13.54 3.35
C ARG A 124 18.68 14.25 3.87
N ASP A 125 18.58 14.84 5.06
CA ASP A 125 19.70 15.58 5.68
C ASP A 125 20.90 14.64 5.95
N ASN A 126 20.66 13.35 6.11
CA ASN A 126 21.71 12.33 6.27
C ASN A 126 22.06 11.61 4.94
N ASN A 127 21.61 12.10 3.79
CA ASN A 127 21.83 11.50 2.46
C ASN A 127 21.34 10.06 2.31
N LEU A 128 20.39 9.62 3.14
CA LEU A 128 19.81 8.27 3.11
C LEU A 128 18.58 8.18 2.21
N PHE A 129 18.02 9.30 1.78
CA PHE A 129 16.85 9.36 0.92
C PHE A 129 16.86 10.59 0.03
N THR A 130 16.60 10.41 -1.26
CA THR A 130 16.41 11.51 -2.21
C THR A 130 15.09 11.30 -2.96
N LYS A 131 14.14 12.22 -2.78
CA LYS A 131 12.85 12.16 -3.48
C LYS A 131 13.07 12.28 -4.99
N GLY A 132 12.46 11.38 -5.76
CA GLY A 132 12.56 11.36 -7.21
C GLY A 132 13.81 10.68 -7.78
N LYS A 133 14.77 10.27 -6.96
CA LYS A 133 15.99 9.59 -7.43
C LYS A 133 15.74 8.17 -7.95
N TYR A 134 14.65 7.56 -7.50
CA TYR A 134 14.32 6.16 -7.78
C TYR A 134 13.17 5.99 -8.77
N TYR A 135 12.75 7.09 -9.41
CA TYR A 135 11.72 7.12 -10.43
C TYR A 135 12.32 7.68 -11.72
N GLU A 136 12.34 6.89 -12.72
CA GLU A 136 12.45 7.36 -14.11
C GLU A 136 11.06 7.51 -14.70
#